data_890a3e3e1e87bbed61b715766f97e6e3
#
_entry.id   890a3e3e1e87bbed61b715766f97e6e3
#
_cell.length_a   1.000
_cell.length_b   1.000
_cell.length_c   1.000
_cell.angle_alpha   90.00
_cell.angle_beta   90.00
_cell.angle_gamma   90.00
#
_symmetry.space_group_name_H-M   'P 1'
#
loop_
_entity.id
_entity.type
_entity.pdbx_description
1 polymer ?
#
loop_
_entity_poly.entity_id
_entity_poly.type
_entity_poly.pdbx_seq_one_letter_code
_entity_poly.pdbx_strand_id
1 'polypeptide(L)'
;MEKEYLKKFLDLGGGNDQLLAYDQINLLVPEEEDSLEFRSSYDGGAEGELEVTDHLEAAHGGPLVEGLEEDIEEGVEVEEIPEHEGLVAAYFREMLRYSILSPEEERTLGRIIKEGQEAILNLVSLVVSDLEEVGYLQKKIHHWYQTPEKSAQGKEKLFKVIQQKLSQVQRHHPEALEIKELSNRIMATEAEVTQARDQMIKANLRLVVSIAKKYLHRGLTFSDLIQEGNLGLMKAVTRYDYTTGYRLSTFASWWIRQTITRAIYDKTRTIRIPVHLQEIRNRCYRAFYDLLKELGREPSLKEISERSGVAEDKILLVTNLADELISLETPVGDEGDRLGDFIRNDKAISPYEAILESQLGEKTGTILTTLTAREEKIMKMRFGIGEEVEHTLEEIGRTFKVSRERIRQIEKKALKRLKHPTRKAALEDFLE
;
A
#
# COMPACT_ATOMS: atom_id res chain seq x y z
N MET A 1 -19.93 28.04 4.88
CA MET A 1 -18.72 27.20 4.84
C MET A 1 -18.54 26.39 6.15
N GLU A 2 -18.35 27.02 7.32
CA GLU A 2 -18.14 26.29 8.59
C GLU A 2 -19.24 25.28 8.94
N LYS A 3 -20.51 25.63 8.74
CA LYS A 3 -21.66 24.74 8.99
C LYS A 3 -21.75 23.55 8.02
N GLU A 4 -21.23 23.68 6.83
CA GLU A 4 -21.25 22.65 5.80
C GLU A 4 -20.19 21.56 6.06
N TYR A 5 -19.04 21.93 6.62
CA TYR A 5 -18.00 21.00 7.06
C TYR A 5 -18.45 20.20 8.29
N LEU A 6 -19.16 20.83 9.24
CA LEU A 6 -19.67 20.14 10.42
C LEU A 6 -20.76 19.12 10.05
N LYS A 7 -21.60 19.43 9.05
CA LYS A 7 -22.58 18.49 8.52
C LYS A 7 -21.93 17.25 7.91
N LYS A 8 -20.79 17.42 7.22
CA LYS A 8 -20.01 16.28 6.70
C LYS A 8 -19.46 15.36 7.80
N PHE A 9 -19.10 15.88 8.97
CA PHE A 9 -18.74 15.04 10.13
C PHE A 9 -19.91 14.19 10.62
N LEU A 10 -21.12 14.72 10.61
CA LEU A 10 -22.33 14.01 11.00
C LEU A 10 -22.76 12.97 9.95
N ASP A 11 -22.70 13.32 8.66
CA ASP A 11 -23.10 12.46 7.56
C ASP A 11 -22.15 11.25 7.39
N LEU A 12 -20.87 11.38 7.72
CA LEU A 12 -19.89 10.30 7.68
C LEU A 12 -20.02 9.29 8.85
N GLY A 13 -20.70 9.67 9.92
CA GLY A 13 -21.02 8.79 11.06
C GLY A 13 -22.42 8.15 10.96
N GLY A 14 -23.19 8.41 9.94
CA GLY A 14 -24.60 8.14 10.00
C GLY A 14 -25.25 7.40 8.84
N GLY A 15 -25.53 6.18 9.08
CA GLY A 15 -26.81 5.58 8.74
C GLY A 15 -27.37 5.04 10.04
N ASN A 16 -28.45 5.55 10.53
CA ASN A 16 -29.38 5.09 11.60
C ASN A 16 -28.85 4.54 12.94
N ASP A 17 -27.53 4.39 13.18
CA ASP A 17 -26.95 3.88 14.42
C ASP A 17 -25.73 4.72 14.86
N GLN A 18 -26.00 5.91 15.41
CA GLN A 18 -24.97 6.81 15.97
C GLN A 18 -24.15 6.19 17.12
N LEU A 19 -24.68 5.21 17.82
CA LEU A 19 -24.01 4.48 18.90
C LEU A 19 -22.99 3.46 18.35
N LEU A 20 -23.30 2.80 17.24
CA LEU A 20 -22.38 1.83 16.60
C LEU A 20 -21.11 2.50 16.04
N ALA A 21 -21.19 3.75 15.59
CA ALA A 21 -20.04 4.47 15.07
C ALA A 21 -18.96 4.75 16.15
N TYR A 22 -19.36 5.02 17.39
CA TYR A 22 -18.42 5.27 18.50
C TYR A 22 -17.67 4.00 18.92
N ASP A 23 -18.39 2.90 19.09
CA ASP A 23 -17.79 1.60 19.39
C ASP A 23 -16.91 1.11 18.24
N GLN A 24 -17.25 1.45 17.00
CA GLN A 24 -16.46 1.15 15.81
C GLN A 24 -15.14 1.95 15.74
N ILE A 25 -15.13 3.20 16.22
CA ILE A 25 -13.92 4.03 16.28
C ILE A 25 -12.96 3.47 17.33
N ASN A 26 -13.46 3.06 18.49
CA ASN A 26 -12.65 2.47 19.56
C ASN A 26 -12.06 1.11 19.17
N LEU A 27 -12.70 0.34 18.29
CA LEU A 27 -12.13 -0.90 17.73
C LEU A 27 -11.05 -0.66 16.66
N LEU A 28 -11.03 0.52 16.02
CA LEU A 28 -10.03 0.87 15.00
C LEU A 28 -8.75 1.46 15.58
N VAL A 29 -8.80 1.93 16.83
CA VAL A 29 -7.66 2.57 17.45
C VAL A 29 -7.32 1.79 18.72
N PRO A 30 -6.09 1.28 18.86
CA PRO A 30 -5.60 0.74 20.13
C PRO A 30 -5.76 1.79 21.22
N GLU A 31 -6.14 1.39 22.45
CA GLU A 31 -6.23 2.27 23.59
C GLU A 31 -4.91 3.00 23.80
N GLU A 32 -4.96 4.28 24.20
CA GLU A 32 -3.83 5.22 24.18
C GLU A 32 -2.62 4.81 25.04
N GLU A 33 -2.75 3.89 25.95
CA GLU A 33 -1.62 3.45 26.80
C GLU A 33 -0.56 2.67 26.00
N ASP A 34 -0.96 1.94 24.94
CA ASP A 34 -0.02 1.20 24.08
C ASP A 34 0.60 2.05 22.95
N SER A 35 0.06 3.26 22.70
CA SER A 35 0.48 4.09 21.56
C SER A 35 1.57 5.11 21.89
N LEU A 36 1.83 5.43 23.16
CA LEU A 36 2.81 6.45 23.56
C LEU A 36 4.26 5.97 23.45
N GLU A 37 4.53 4.70 23.70
CA GLU A 37 5.89 4.13 23.52
C GLU A 37 6.21 3.89 22.03
N PHE A 38 5.20 3.69 21.20
CA PHE A 38 5.36 3.52 19.75
C PHE A 38 5.69 4.84 19.02
N ARG A 39 5.41 5.99 19.62
CA ARG A 39 5.60 7.32 19.00
C ARG A 39 7.03 7.84 19.00
N SER A 40 7.89 7.39 19.90
CA SER A 40 9.27 7.93 19.97
C SER A 40 10.18 7.44 18.84
N SER A 41 9.77 6.43 18.06
CA SER A 41 10.55 5.85 16.97
C SER A 41 10.18 6.37 15.56
N TYR A 42 9.21 7.30 15.46
CA TYR A 42 8.62 7.70 14.18
C TYR A 42 9.08 9.07 13.64
N ASP A 43 10.06 9.71 14.25
CA ASP A 43 10.57 11.01 13.79
C ASP A 43 11.86 10.84 12.96
N GLY A 44 11.69 10.48 11.70
CA GLY A 44 12.82 10.39 10.76
C GLY A 44 12.55 9.66 9.46
N GLY A 45 12.05 10.35 8.44
CA GLY A 45 12.42 10.14 7.04
C GLY A 45 11.83 8.97 6.29
N ALA A 46 11.08 9.32 5.26
CA ALA A 46 10.89 8.68 3.94
C ALA A 46 11.27 7.19 3.76
N GLU A 47 10.28 6.44 3.24
CA GLU A 47 10.46 5.15 2.55
C GLU A 47 11.31 4.09 3.30
N GLY A 48 10.77 3.53 4.38
CA GLY A 48 11.34 2.39 5.09
C GLY A 48 10.24 1.47 5.59
N GLU A 49 10.32 0.20 5.22
CA GLU A 49 9.57 -0.89 5.86
C GLU A 49 9.67 -0.76 7.38
N LEU A 50 8.53 -0.78 8.07
CA LEU A 50 8.40 -0.73 9.52
C LEU A 50 9.32 -1.76 10.19
N GLU A 51 10.49 -1.35 10.63
CA GLU A 51 11.27 -2.08 11.61
C GLU A 51 10.62 -1.89 12.99
N VAL A 52 9.91 -2.92 13.41
CA VAL A 52 9.40 -3.01 14.77
C VAL A 52 10.57 -3.40 15.66
N THR A 53 11.11 -2.43 16.38
CA THR A 53 12.13 -2.69 17.41
C THR A 53 11.56 -3.52 18.56
N ASP A 54 12.36 -4.46 19.07
CA ASP A 54 12.06 -5.45 20.12
C ASP A 54 11.92 -4.82 21.53
N HIS A 55 11.04 -3.84 21.71
CA HIS A 55 10.68 -3.34 23.05
C HIS A 55 9.24 -3.75 23.41
N LEU A 56 9.04 -5.09 23.50
CA LEU A 56 7.87 -5.70 24.13
C LEU A 56 8.24 -6.15 25.56
N GLU A 57 8.80 -5.26 26.38
CA GLU A 57 8.76 -5.42 27.81
C GLU A 57 7.56 -4.65 28.35
N ALA A 58 6.59 -5.41 28.91
CA ALA A 58 5.45 -4.95 29.70
C ALA A 58 4.25 -4.34 28.97
N ALA A 59 3.54 -5.14 28.18
CA ALA A 59 2.07 -4.97 28.12
C ALA A 59 1.46 -5.82 29.24
N HIS A 60 1.21 -5.22 30.38
CA HIS A 60 0.49 -5.86 31.49
C HIS A 60 -0.97 -6.08 31.05
N GLY A 61 -1.46 -7.32 31.27
CA GLY A 61 -2.81 -7.74 30.94
C GLY A 61 -3.87 -6.82 31.54
N GLY A 62 -4.55 -6.08 30.68
CA GLY A 62 -5.80 -5.41 31.01
C GLY A 62 -6.99 -6.36 30.83
N PRO A 63 -8.16 -6.07 31.44
CA PRO A 63 -9.31 -6.96 31.56
C PRO A 63 -10.03 -7.34 30.24
N LEU A 64 -9.51 -6.97 29.08
CA LEU A 64 -10.03 -7.31 27.74
C LEU A 64 -9.73 -8.75 27.28
N VAL A 65 -8.87 -9.47 28.00
CA VAL A 65 -8.46 -10.83 27.62
C VAL A 65 -9.46 -11.88 28.11
N GLU A 66 -10.10 -11.65 29.25
CA GLU A 66 -11.09 -12.59 29.82
C GLU A 66 -12.35 -12.73 28.94
N GLY A 67 -12.84 -11.63 28.34
CA GLY A 67 -13.98 -11.68 27.44
C GLY A 67 -13.70 -12.33 26.07
N LEU A 68 -12.44 -12.44 25.64
CA LEU A 68 -12.09 -13.09 24.37
C LEU A 68 -11.93 -14.60 24.51
N GLU A 69 -11.64 -15.10 25.69
CA GLU A 69 -11.56 -16.55 25.94
C GLU A 69 -12.95 -17.17 26.03
N GLU A 70 -13.95 -16.47 26.60
CA GLU A 70 -15.35 -16.90 26.62
C GLU A 70 -15.96 -16.93 25.20
N ASP A 71 -15.68 -15.95 24.35
CA ASP A 71 -16.13 -15.92 22.94
C ASP A 71 -15.52 -17.03 22.06
N ILE A 72 -14.42 -17.65 22.48
CA ILE A 72 -13.76 -18.74 21.75
C ILE A 72 -14.34 -20.10 22.13
N GLU A 73 -14.85 -20.26 23.35
CA GLU A 73 -15.46 -21.50 23.85
C GLU A 73 -16.93 -21.64 23.41
N GLU A 74 -17.69 -20.55 23.26
CA GLU A 74 -19.00 -20.58 22.63
C GLU A 74 -18.84 -20.77 21.13
N GLY A 75 -19.20 -21.96 20.65
CA GLY A 75 -19.07 -22.38 19.27
C GLY A 75 -19.61 -21.34 18.29
N VAL A 76 -18.82 -21.02 17.28
CA VAL A 76 -19.23 -20.13 16.18
C VAL A 76 -20.56 -20.64 15.61
N GLU A 77 -21.69 -20.03 16.02
CA GLU A 77 -22.98 -20.28 15.40
C GLU A 77 -22.94 -19.78 13.95
N VAL A 78 -23.14 -20.72 13.02
CA VAL A 78 -22.95 -20.50 11.57
C VAL A 78 -24.15 -19.76 10.94
N GLU A 79 -25.15 -19.36 11.77
CA GLU A 79 -26.47 -18.90 11.27
C GLU A 79 -26.48 -17.49 10.62
N GLU A 80 -25.42 -16.68 10.74
CA GLU A 80 -25.42 -15.30 10.21
C GLU A 80 -24.48 -15.06 9.01
N ILE A 81 -24.06 -16.11 8.29
CA ILE A 81 -23.19 -15.93 7.11
C ILE A 81 -24.08 -15.74 5.88
N PRO A 82 -23.95 -14.65 5.12
CA PRO A 82 -24.70 -14.44 3.89
C PRO A 82 -24.52 -15.62 2.94
N GLU A 83 -25.62 -16.13 2.39
CA GLU A 83 -25.69 -17.34 1.53
C GLU A 83 -24.81 -17.28 0.24
N HIS A 84 -24.13 -16.19 -0.02
CA HIS A 84 -23.39 -15.97 -1.29
C HIS A 84 -21.96 -16.53 -1.34
N GLU A 85 -21.44 -17.16 -0.28
CA GLU A 85 -20.02 -17.53 -0.28
C GLU A 85 -19.79 -19.04 -0.06
N GLY A 86 -20.02 -19.82 -1.09
CA GLY A 86 -19.58 -21.23 -1.12
C GLY A 86 -18.09 -21.42 -0.76
N LEU A 87 -17.27 -20.38 -1.00
CA LEU A 87 -15.84 -20.35 -0.71
C LEU A 87 -15.57 -20.19 0.80
N VAL A 88 -16.32 -19.33 1.49
CA VAL A 88 -16.21 -19.12 2.94
C VAL A 88 -16.71 -20.34 3.69
N ALA A 89 -17.80 -20.95 3.23
CA ALA A 89 -18.32 -22.20 3.80
C ALA A 89 -17.31 -23.36 3.65
N ALA A 90 -16.62 -23.45 2.50
CA ALA A 90 -15.56 -24.44 2.30
C ALA A 90 -14.37 -24.19 3.24
N TYR A 91 -13.96 -22.92 3.43
CA TYR A 91 -12.91 -22.55 4.37
C TYR A 91 -13.27 -22.95 5.82
N PHE A 92 -14.48 -22.66 6.28
CA PHE A 92 -14.91 -23.06 7.62
C PHE A 92 -14.93 -24.57 7.82
N ARG A 93 -15.41 -25.32 6.82
CA ARG A 93 -15.42 -26.78 6.87
C ARG A 93 -14.01 -27.35 7.02
N GLU A 94 -13.03 -26.75 6.36
CA GLU A 94 -11.64 -27.16 6.47
C GLU A 94 -11.02 -26.75 7.80
N MET A 95 -11.27 -25.51 8.26
CA MET A 95 -10.83 -25.00 9.55
C MET A 95 -11.30 -25.86 10.72
N LEU A 96 -12.55 -26.33 10.70
CA LEU A 96 -13.13 -27.15 11.77
C LEU A 96 -12.49 -28.55 11.90
N ARG A 97 -11.67 -28.98 10.94
CA ARG A 97 -10.90 -30.24 11.04
C ARG A 97 -9.74 -30.17 12.03
N TYR A 98 -9.29 -28.98 12.37
CA TYR A 98 -8.16 -28.79 13.26
C TYR A 98 -8.65 -28.52 14.69
N SER A 99 -8.12 -29.31 15.65
CA SER A 99 -8.39 -29.11 17.06
C SER A 99 -7.65 -27.88 17.61
N ILE A 100 -8.22 -27.30 18.66
CA ILE A 100 -7.56 -26.22 19.41
C ILE A 100 -6.40 -26.84 20.20
N LEU A 101 -5.26 -26.13 20.25
CA LEU A 101 -4.08 -26.56 20.98
C LEU A 101 -4.21 -26.29 22.48
N SER A 102 -3.75 -27.23 23.29
CA SER A 102 -3.53 -27.00 24.71
C SER A 102 -2.33 -26.06 24.95
N PRO A 103 -2.24 -25.42 26.12
CA PRO A 103 -1.08 -24.57 26.45
C PRO A 103 0.27 -25.29 26.38
N GLU A 104 0.29 -26.60 26.67
CA GLU A 104 1.50 -27.42 26.60
C GLU A 104 1.91 -27.72 25.16
N GLU A 105 0.94 -27.97 24.28
CA GLU A 105 1.18 -28.17 22.85
C GLU A 105 1.66 -26.87 22.19
N GLU A 106 1.08 -25.72 22.53
CA GLU A 106 1.56 -24.41 22.05
C GLU A 106 3.03 -24.18 22.43
N ARG A 107 3.39 -24.47 23.67
CA ARG A 107 4.79 -24.35 24.15
C ARG A 107 5.72 -25.31 23.43
N THR A 108 5.27 -26.53 23.20
CA THR A 108 6.07 -27.54 22.51
C THR A 108 6.34 -27.14 21.05
N LEU A 109 5.32 -26.71 20.32
CA LEU A 109 5.46 -26.21 18.96
C LEU A 109 6.32 -24.92 18.90
N GLY A 110 6.11 -24.00 19.83
CA GLY A 110 6.91 -22.78 19.93
C GLY A 110 8.39 -23.09 20.17
N ARG A 111 8.69 -24.10 21.01
CA ARG A 111 10.04 -24.59 21.25
C ARG A 111 10.66 -25.18 19.98
N ILE A 112 9.96 -26.06 19.27
CA ILE A 112 10.44 -26.64 18.00
C ILE A 112 10.76 -25.55 16.99
N ILE A 113 9.91 -24.54 16.86
CA ILE A 113 10.12 -23.41 15.93
C ILE A 113 11.38 -22.62 16.33
N LYS A 114 11.54 -22.23 17.61
CA LYS A 114 12.65 -21.40 18.05
C LYS A 114 13.98 -22.16 18.03
N GLU A 115 14.02 -23.34 18.66
CA GLU A 115 15.24 -24.17 18.75
C GLU A 115 15.65 -24.71 17.38
N GLY A 116 14.68 -25.09 16.52
CA GLY A 116 14.99 -25.52 15.14
C GLY A 116 15.61 -24.40 14.30
N GLN A 117 15.13 -23.19 14.44
CA GLN A 117 15.74 -22.04 13.79
C GLN A 117 17.16 -21.77 14.30
N GLU A 118 17.40 -21.86 15.61
CA GLU A 118 18.74 -21.70 16.19
C GLU A 118 19.67 -22.84 15.77
N ALA A 119 19.17 -24.08 15.71
CA ALA A 119 19.92 -25.24 15.24
C ALA A 119 20.40 -25.06 13.78
N ILE A 120 19.55 -24.50 12.88
CA ILE A 120 19.97 -24.23 11.50
C ILE A 120 21.12 -23.22 11.46
N LEU A 121 21.05 -22.13 12.24
CA LEU A 121 22.13 -21.14 12.31
C LEU A 121 23.44 -21.75 12.85
N ASN A 122 23.33 -22.58 13.88
CA ASN A 122 24.47 -23.25 14.48
C ASN A 122 25.09 -24.27 13.53
N LEU A 123 24.30 -25.04 12.79
CA LEU A 123 24.77 -25.99 11.78
C LEU A 123 25.64 -25.31 10.72
N VAL A 124 25.21 -24.15 10.23
CA VAL A 124 25.98 -23.40 9.23
C VAL A 124 27.24 -22.77 9.82
N SER A 125 27.21 -22.33 11.10
CA SER A 125 28.34 -21.70 11.76
C SER A 125 29.46 -22.70 12.12
N LEU A 126 29.12 -23.97 12.35
CA LEU A 126 30.05 -25.02 12.75
C LEU A 126 30.77 -25.72 11.59
N VAL A 127 30.29 -25.53 10.35
CA VAL A 127 30.92 -26.18 9.19
C VAL A 127 32.25 -25.54 8.87
N VAL A 128 33.30 -26.33 8.91
CA VAL A 128 34.64 -25.93 8.47
C VAL A 128 34.76 -26.28 6.99
N SER A 129 34.74 -25.29 6.13
CA SER A 129 34.88 -25.46 4.68
C SER A 129 35.68 -24.31 4.11
N ASP A 130 36.62 -24.63 3.22
CA ASP A 130 37.46 -23.66 2.49
C ASP A 130 36.70 -22.94 1.36
N LEU A 131 35.40 -23.21 1.19
CA LEU A 131 34.58 -22.60 0.16
C LEU A 131 34.22 -21.16 0.55
N GLU A 132 34.49 -20.22 -0.35
CA GLU A 132 34.20 -18.79 -0.16
C GLU A 132 32.73 -18.50 0.17
N GLU A 133 31.81 -19.27 -0.43
CA GLU A 133 30.37 -19.12 -0.20
C GLU A 133 29.97 -19.49 1.23
N VAL A 134 30.55 -20.52 1.81
CA VAL A 134 30.31 -20.94 3.21
C VAL A 134 30.88 -19.89 4.15
N GLY A 135 32.09 -19.39 3.87
CA GLY A 135 32.70 -18.30 4.63
C GLY A 135 31.88 -17.01 4.60
N TYR A 136 31.23 -16.71 3.47
CA TYR A 136 30.30 -15.60 3.37
C TYR A 136 29.06 -15.77 4.27
N LEU A 137 28.46 -16.98 4.29
CA LEU A 137 27.32 -17.27 5.15
C LEU A 137 27.66 -17.14 6.62
N GLN A 138 28.81 -17.67 7.03
CA GLN A 138 29.30 -17.57 8.40
C GLN A 138 29.51 -16.12 8.85
N LYS A 139 30.12 -15.30 7.98
CA LYS A 139 30.25 -13.84 8.23
C LYS A 139 28.90 -13.14 8.39
N LYS A 140 27.90 -13.48 7.55
CA LYS A 140 26.54 -12.92 7.68
C LYS A 140 25.86 -13.36 8.98
N ILE A 141 25.98 -14.63 9.35
CA ILE A 141 25.45 -15.16 10.62
C ILE A 141 26.12 -14.47 11.80
N HIS A 142 27.45 -14.37 11.78
CA HIS A 142 28.21 -13.69 12.83
C HIS A 142 27.83 -12.21 12.95
N HIS A 143 27.70 -11.51 11.83
CA HIS A 143 27.22 -10.13 11.81
C HIS A 143 25.81 -10.01 12.39
N TRP A 144 24.90 -10.94 12.05
CA TRP A 144 23.55 -10.95 12.60
C TRP A 144 23.56 -11.14 14.14
N TYR A 145 24.44 -12.02 14.67
CA TYR A 145 24.58 -12.19 16.12
C TYR A 145 25.15 -10.95 16.82
N GLN A 146 25.94 -10.15 16.15
CA GLN A 146 26.51 -8.91 16.68
C GLN A 146 25.58 -7.70 16.57
N THR A 147 24.54 -7.76 15.74
CA THR A 147 23.59 -6.66 15.57
C THR A 147 22.71 -6.57 16.83
N PRO A 148 22.61 -5.39 17.49
CA PRO A 148 21.82 -5.22 18.70
C PRO A 148 20.32 -5.45 18.44
N GLU A 149 19.84 -5.17 17.23
CA GLU A 149 18.45 -5.36 16.80
C GLU A 149 18.28 -6.68 16.04
N LYS A 150 17.96 -7.75 16.77
CA LYS A 150 17.66 -9.06 16.19
C LYS A 150 16.21 -9.10 15.67
N SER A 151 15.93 -8.44 14.54
CA SER A 151 14.57 -8.44 14.01
C SER A 151 14.19 -9.82 13.43
N ALA A 152 12.94 -10.24 13.66
CA ALA A 152 12.42 -11.50 13.11
C ALA A 152 12.46 -11.52 11.57
N GLN A 153 12.27 -10.38 10.92
CA GLN A 153 12.41 -10.23 9.47
C GLN A 153 13.85 -10.40 9.00
N GLY A 154 14.82 -9.87 9.76
CA GLY A 154 16.25 -10.07 9.48
C GLY A 154 16.63 -11.53 9.53
N LYS A 155 16.09 -12.27 10.52
CA LYS A 155 16.26 -13.72 10.65
C LYS A 155 15.69 -14.48 9.45
N GLU A 156 14.50 -14.14 9.03
CA GLU A 156 13.85 -14.78 7.86
C GLU A 156 14.59 -14.49 6.54
N LYS A 157 15.02 -13.25 6.34
CA LYS A 157 15.88 -12.87 5.19
C LYS A 157 17.19 -13.68 5.21
N LEU A 158 17.80 -13.87 6.38
CA LEU A 158 19.02 -14.66 6.55
C LEU A 158 18.78 -16.13 6.17
N PHE A 159 17.67 -16.74 6.59
CA PHE A 159 17.32 -18.11 6.21
C PHE A 159 17.17 -18.28 4.70
N LYS A 160 16.48 -17.36 4.02
CA LYS A 160 16.34 -17.38 2.56
C LYS A 160 17.71 -17.31 1.85
N VAL A 161 18.60 -16.48 2.37
CA VAL A 161 19.97 -16.38 1.82
C VAL A 161 20.76 -17.67 2.06
N ILE A 162 20.64 -18.29 3.23
CA ILE A 162 21.29 -19.57 3.55
C ILE A 162 20.84 -20.64 2.56
N GLN A 163 19.53 -20.81 2.36
CA GLN A 163 18.97 -21.78 1.43
C GLN A 163 19.45 -21.56 -0.01
N GLN A 164 19.35 -20.31 -0.48
CA GLN A 164 19.76 -19.96 -1.83
C GLN A 164 21.25 -20.25 -2.07
N LYS A 165 22.10 -19.90 -1.10
CA LYS A 165 23.53 -20.11 -1.21
C LYS A 165 23.92 -21.58 -1.10
N LEU A 166 23.33 -22.34 -0.17
CA LEU A 166 23.56 -23.78 -0.06
C LEU A 166 23.15 -24.52 -1.33
N SER A 167 22.01 -24.14 -1.93
CA SER A 167 21.57 -24.70 -3.21
C SER A 167 22.54 -24.37 -4.36
N GLN A 168 23.17 -23.20 -4.36
CA GLN A 168 24.20 -22.84 -5.32
C GLN A 168 25.47 -23.67 -5.10
N VAL A 169 25.97 -23.76 -3.86
CA VAL A 169 27.17 -24.54 -3.54
C VAL A 169 27.00 -26.02 -3.91
N GLN A 170 25.83 -26.59 -3.63
CA GLN A 170 25.52 -27.97 -3.99
C GLN A 170 25.55 -28.22 -5.51
N ARG A 171 25.15 -27.22 -6.31
CA ARG A 171 25.22 -27.32 -7.79
C ARG A 171 26.65 -27.22 -8.32
N HIS A 172 27.51 -26.38 -7.71
CA HIS A 172 28.88 -26.16 -8.15
C HIS A 172 29.83 -27.23 -7.63
N HIS A 173 29.57 -27.80 -6.46
CA HIS A 173 30.41 -28.78 -5.78
C HIS A 173 29.63 -30.04 -5.39
N PRO A 174 29.14 -30.84 -6.35
CA PRO A 174 28.32 -32.01 -6.07
C PRO A 174 29.11 -33.12 -5.34
N GLU A 175 30.44 -33.06 -5.35
CA GLU A 175 31.33 -34.05 -4.73
C GLU A 175 31.62 -33.75 -3.24
N ALA A 176 31.27 -32.59 -2.73
CA ALA A 176 31.46 -32.21 -1.34
C ALA A 176 30.42 -32.91 -0.42
N LEU A 177 30.76 -34.11 0.05
CA LEU A 177 29.88 -34.94 0.88
C LEU A 177 29.43 -34.22 2.16
N GLU A 178 30.32 -33.47 2.79
CA GLU A 178 30.03 -32.72 4.02
C GLU A 178 28.93 -31.64 3.79
N ILE A 179 28.98 -30.94 2.66
CA ILE A 179 27.98 -29.90 2.32
C ILE A 179 26.68 -30.55 1.98
N LYS A 180 26.68 -31.70 1.31
CA LYS A 180 25.44 -32.45 1.00
C LYS A 180 24.78 -32.94 2.30
N GLU A 181 25.55 -33.44 3.25
CA GLU A 181 25.04 -33.90 4.55
C GLU A 181 24.51 -32.72 5.37
N LEU A 182 25.22 -31.61 5.40
CA LEU A 182 24.76 -30.36 5.99
C LEU A 182 23.44 -29.87 5.40
N SER A 183 23.38 -29.82 4.06
CA SER A 183 22.16 -29.41 3.34
C SER A 183 20.97 -30.30 3.68
N ASN A 184 21.17 -31.62 3.72
CA ASN A 184 20.14 -32.58 4.09
C ASN A 184 19.65 -32.38 5.53
N ARG A 185 20.56 -32.16 6.48
CA ARG A 185 20.23 -31.88 7.88
C ARG A 185 19.45 -30.58 8.03
N ILE A 186 19.88 -29.53 7.35
CA ILE A 186 19.16 -28.24 7.36
C ILE A 186 17.76 -28.40 6.78
N MET A 187 17.63 -29.11 5.63
CA MET A 187 16.32 -29.34 5.02
C MET A 187 15.39 -30.16 5.94
N ALA A 188 15.92 -31.16 6.64
CA ALA A 188 15.13 -31.95 7.58
C ALA A 188 14.64 -31.09 8.76
N THR A 189 15.54 -30.30 9.38
CA THR A 189 15.18 -29.39 10.50
C THR A 189 14.18 -28.33 10.04
N GLU A 190 14.34 -27.80 8.83
CA GLU A 190 13.43 -26.82 8.26
C GLU A 190 12.05 -27.40 7.99
N ALA A 191 11.98 -28.65 7.51
CA ALA A 191 10.70 -29.36 7.34
C ALA A 191 9.96 -29.50 8.67
N GLU A 192 10.66 -29.86 9.76
CA GLU A 192 10.10 -29.94 11.11
C GLU A 192 9.59 -28.57 11.60
N VAL A 193 10.39 -27.52 11.45
CA VAL A 193 10.01 -26.14 11.81
C VAL A 193 8.80 -25.68 11.01
N THR A 194 8.75 -25.97 9.73
CA THR A 194 7.63 -25.60 8.86
C THR A 194 6.36 -26.35 9.25
N GLN A 195 6.47 -27.66 9.51
CA GLN A 195 5.33 -28.47 9.95
C GLN A 195 4.77 -27.96 11.30
N ALA A 196 5.65 -27.66 12.26
CA ALA A 196 5.24 -27.11 13.56
C ALA A 196 4.56 -25.75 13.40
N ARG A 197 5.08 -24.88 12.53
CA ARG A 197 4.48 -23.58 12.20
C ARG A 197 3.10 -23.73 11.58
N ASP A 198 2.97 -24.60 10.60
CA ASP A 198 1.69 -24.85 9.92
C ASP A 198 0.65 -25.42 10.87
N GLN A 199 1.03 -26.33 11.77
CA GLN A 199 0.15 -26.86 12.78
C GLN A 199 -0.33 -25.78 13.74
N MET A 200 0.58 -24.91 14.20
CA MET A 200 0.26 -23.78 15.07
C MET A 200 -0.68 -22.78 14.41
N ILE A 201 -0.46 -22.47 13.12
CA ILE A 201 -1.34 -21.57 12.35
C ILE A 201 -2.73 -22.21 12.18
N LYS A 202 -2.79 -23.45 11.70
CA LYS A 202 -4.06 -24.14 11.41
C LYS A 202 -4.96 -24.25 12.64
N ALA A 203 -4.38 -24.55 13.80
CA ALA A 203 -5.13 -24.67 15.05
C ALA A 203 -5.70 -23.32 15.55
N ASN A 204 -5.14 -22.19 15.10
CA ASN A 204 -5.54 -20.84 15.53
C ASN A 204 -6.32 -20.04 14.46
N LEU A 205 -6.76 -20.67 13.37
CA LEU A 205 -7.57 -20.00 12.34
C LEU A 205 -8.93 -19.52 12.88
N ARG A 206 -9.49 -20.20 13.87
CA ARG A 206 -10.75 -19.80 14.54
C ARG A 206 -10.61 -18.43 15.23
N LEU A 207 -9.46 -18.13 15.82
CA LEU A 207 -9.17 -16.82 16.42
C LEU A 207 -9.22 -15.71 15.37
N VAL A 208 -8.69 -15.96 14.16
CA VAL A 208 -8.75 -14.97 13.07
C VAL A 208 -10.20 -14.65 12.70
N VAL A 209 -11.05 -15.68 12.58
CA VAL A 209 -12.47 -15.50 12.22
C VAL A 209 -13.21 -14.69 13.29
N SER A 210 -13.01 -14.99 14.59
CA SER A 210 -13.65 -14.25 15.68
C SER A 210 -13.30 -12.78 15.69
N ILE A 211 -12.03 -12.45 15.39
CA ILE A 211 -11.59 -11.07 15.28
C ILE A 211 -12.11 -10.42 13.99
N ALA A 212 -12.02 -11.08 12.83
CA ALA A 212 -12.46 -10.55 11.54
C ALA A 212 -13.96 -10.21 11.51
N LYS A 213 -14.82 -10.98 12.21
CA LYS A 213 -16.26 -10.68 12.37
C LYS A 213 -16.51 -9.27 12.89
N LYS A 214 -15.66 -8.74 13.78
CA LYS A 214 -15.80 -7.39 14.37
C LYS A 214 -15.51 -6.26 13.35
N TYR A 215 -14.99 -6.60 12.16
CA TYR A 215 -14.64 -5.66 11.10
C TYR A 215 -15.52 -5.78 9.84
N LEU A 216 -16.63 -6.53 9.92
CA LEU A 216 -17.63 -6.58 8.85
C LEU A 216 -18.17 -5.19 8.52
N HIS A 217 -18.65 -5.03 7.29
CA HIS A 217 -19.25 -3.79 6.77
C HIS A 217 -18.30 -2.56 6.73
N ARG A 218 -16.99 -2.77 6.73
CA ARG A 218 -15.98 -1.71 6.67
C ARG A 218 -15.29 -1.58 5.30
N GLY A 219 -15.98 -2.02 4.24
CA GLY A 219 -15.51 -1.85 2.85
C GLY A 219 -14.66 -2.99 2.30
N LEU A 220 -14.29 -4.00 3.11
CA LEU A 220 -13.67 -5.25 2.65
C LEU A 220 -14.67 -6.39 2.78
N THR A 221 -14.56 -7.38 1.88
CA THR A 221 -15.33 -8.62 1.98
C THR A 221 -14.89 -9.44 3.19
N PHE A 222 -15.78 -10.28 3.72
CA PHE A 222 -15.42 -11.11 4.87
C PHE A 222 -14.27 -12.07 4.57
N SER A 223 -14.21 -12.61 3.36
CA SER A 223 -13.10 -13.43 2.90
C SER A 223 -11.77 -12.68 2.91
N ASP A 224 -11.75 -11.41 2.44
CA ASP A 224 -10.53 -10.60 2.47
C ASP A 224 -10.09 -10.27 3.89
N LEU A 225 -11.04 -9.96 4.79
CA LEU A 225 -10.74 -9.72 6.21
C LEU A 225 -10.10 -10.96 6.86
N ILE A 226 -10.61 -12.16 6.57
CA ILE A 226 -10.04 -13.42 7.06
C ILE A 226 -8.63 -13.61 6.50
N GLN A 227 -8.40 -13.37 5.20
CA GLN A 227 -7.07 -13.55 4.60
C GLN A 227 -6.04 -12.55 5.15
N GLU A 228 -6.42 -11.30 5.31
CA GLU A 228 -5.54 -10.30 5.96
C GLU A 228 -5.26 -10.67 7.42
N GLY A 229 -6.26 -11.18 8.14
CA GLY A 229 -6.09 -11.69 9.49
C GLY A 229 -5.16 -12.91 9.54
N ASN A 230 -5.25 -13.84 8.58
CA ASN A 230 -4.36 -14.99 8.45
C ASN A 230 -2.90 -14.52 8.22
N LEU A 231 -2.67 -13.49 7.42
CA LEU A 231 -1.33 -12.89 7.27
C LEU A 231 -0.82 -12.31 8.59
N GLY A 232 -1.71 -11.73 9.39
CA GLY A 232 -1.40 -11.28 10.75
C GLY A 232 -1.01 -12.43 11.67
N LEU A 233 -1.79 -13.51 11.68
CA LEU A 233 -1.51 -14.73 12.45
C LEU A 233 -0.17 -15.35 12.05
N MET A 234 0.14 -15.46 10.77
CA MET A 234 1.42 -15.98 10.28
C MET A 234 2.61 -15.15 10.79
N LYS A 235 2.48 -13.82 10.79
CA LYS A 235 3.48 -12.92 11.38
C LYS A 235 3.62 -13.14 12.89
N ALA A 236 2.51 -13.31 13.60
CA ALA A 236 2.50 -13.57 15.03
C ALA A 236 3.22 -14.89 15.36
N VAL A 237 2.89 -15.99 14.68
CA VAL A 237 3.54 -17.30 14.90
C VAL A 237 5.06 -17.24 14.66
N THR A 238 5.50 -16.48 13.67
CA THR A 238 6.94 -16.31 13.38
C THR A 238 7.68 -15.54 14.48
N ARG A 239 6.99 -14.69 15.25
CA ARG A 239 7.56 -13.83 16.30
C ARG A 239 7.24 -14.30 17.71
N TYR A 240 6.41 -15.33 17.83
CA TYR A 240 5.98 -15.84 19.13
C TYR A 240 7.14 -16.41 19.93
N ASP A 241 7.27 -15.96 21.18
CA ASP A 241 8.25 -16.47 22.14
C ASP A 241 7.54 -17.22 23.28
N TYR A 242 7.63 -18.54 23.27
CA TYR A 242 7.05 -19.40 24.28
C TYR A 242 7.63 -19.21 25.67
N THR A 243 8.84 -18.60 25.78
CA THR A 243 9.52 -18.41 27.07
C THR A 243 8.90 -17.31 27.92
N THR A 244 8.12 -16.42 27.32
CA THR A 244 7.41 -15.34 28.03
C THR A 244 6.24 -15.85 28.89
N GLY A 245 5.76 -17.06 28.63
CA GLY A 245 4.67 -17.68 29.38
C GLY A 245 3.26 -17.27 28.96
N TYR A 246 3.11 -16.29 28.04
CA TYR A 246 1.82 -15.89 27.52
C TYR A 246 1.29 -16.88 26.46
N ARG A 247 -0.05 -16.95 26.34
CA ARG A 247 -0.71 -17.73 25.29
C ARG A 247 -0.48 -17.07 23.92
N LEU A 248 -0.43 -17.91 22.88
CA LEU A 248 -0.34 -17.40 21.52
C LEU A 248 -1.55 -16.51 21.16
N SER A 249 -2.75 -16.84 21.65
CA SER A 249 -3.98 -16.04 21.40
C SER A 249 -3.82 -14.58 21.82
N THR A 250 -3.25 -14.32 22.99
CA THR A 250 -2.99 -12.98 23.52
C THR A 250 -2.04 -12.19 22.59
N PHE A 251 -0.94 -12.80 22.20
CA PHE A 251 0.05 -12.18 21.32
C PHE A 251 -0.47 -12.01 19.89
N ALA A 252 -1.11 -13.03 19.32
CA ALA A 252 -1.59 -13.02 17.94
C ALA A 252 -2.75 -12.05 17.71
N SER A 253 -3.61 -11.81 18.69
CA SER A 253 -4.75 -10.91 18.59
C SER A 253 -4.34 -9.49 18.20
N TRP A 254 -3.21 -9.01 18.69
CA TRP A 254 -2.67 -7.71 18.31
C TRP A 254 -2.24 -7.69 16.83
N TRP A 255 -1.48 -8.70 16.38
CA TRP A 255 -1.01 -8.80 15.00
C TRP A 255 -2.14 -8.95 14.00
N ILE A 256 -3.16 -9.75 14.35
CA ILE A 256 -4.36 -9.95 13.51
C ILE A 256 -5.10 -8.63 13.36
N ARG A 257 -5.41 -7.94 14.48
CA ARG A 257 -6.07 -6.63 14.46
C ARG A 257 -5.28 -5.61 13.64
N GLN A 258 -4.00 -5.49 13.87
CA GLN A 258 -3.13 -4.55 13.18
C GLN A 258 -3.14 -4.79 11.66
N THR A 259 -3.06 -6.06 11.22
CA THR A 259 -3.02 -6.37 9.80
C THR A 259 -4.37 -6.10 9.13
N ILE A 260 -5.49 -6.48 9.78
CA ILE A 260 -6.84 -6.19 9.29
C ILE A 260 -7.08 -4.68 9.19
N THR A 261 -6.78 -3.92 10.25
CA THR A 261 -6.98 -2.47 10.27
C THR A 261 -6.15 -1.78 9.19
N ARG A 262 -4.91 -2.20 9.03
CA ARG A 262 -4.04 -1.67 7.98
C ARG A 262 -4.58 -1.99 6.58
N ALA A 263 -5.08 -3.21 6.36
CA ALA A 263 -5.68 -3.60 5.09
C ALA A 263 -6.94 -2.77 4.78
N ILE A 264 -7.77 -2.49 5.77
CA ILE A 264 -8.93 -1.60 5.63
C ILE A 264 -8.46 -0.21 5.18
N TYR A 265 -7.45 0.38 5.82
CA TYR A 265 -6.94 1.69 5.43
C TYR A 265 -6.35 1.72 4.02
N ASP A 266 -5.66 0.66 3.62
CA ASP A 266 -4.91 0.60 2.38
C ASP A 266 -5.77 0.20 1.16
N LYS A 267 -6.85 -0.58 1.36
CA LYS A 267 -7.53 -1.29 0.26
C LYS A 267 -9.01 -0.93 0.07
N THR A 268 -9.66 -0.27 1.05
CA THR A 268 -11.11 0.00 0.96
C THR A 268 -11.47 1.13 0.00
N ARG A 269 -10.60 2.11 -0.17
CA ARG A 269 -10.89 3.29 -0.98
C ARG A 269 -10.30 3.18 -2.37
N THR A 270 -11.08 3.59 -3.39
CA THR A 270 -10.62 3.69 -4.78
C THR A 270 -9.43 4.64 -4.90
N ILE A 271 -9.46 5.78 -4.21
CA ILE A 271 -8.32 6.69 -4.08
C ILE A 271 -7.67 6.39 -2.73
N ARG A 272 -6.47 5.79 -2.75
CA ARG A 272 -5.72 5.45 -1.54
C ARG A 272 -5.36 6.71 -0.74
N ILE A 273 -5.71 6.71 0.53
CA ILE A 273 -5.34 7.77 1.49
C ILE A 273 -4.19 7.25 2.37
N PRO A 274 -3.11 8.02 2.54
CA PRO A 274 -2.01 7.65 3.43
C PRO A 274 -2.48 7.39 4.88
N VAL A 275 -1.90 6.38 5.54
CA VAL A 275 -2.32 5.92 6.88
C VAL A 275 -2.29 7.06 7.91
N HIS A 276 -1.25 7.91 7.87
CA HIS A 276 -1.15 9.03 8.81
C HIS A 276 -2.30 10.05 8.71
N LEU A 277 -2.90 10.23 7.52
CA LEU A 277 -4.09 11.08 7.35
C LEU A 277 -5.34 10.40 7.93
N GLN A 278 -5.43 9.07 7.83
CA GLN A 278 -6.49 8.29 8.46
C GLN A 278 -6.41 8.38 10.00
N GLU A 279 -5.21 8.32 10.57
CA GLU A 279 -4.97 8.48 12.01
C GLU A 279 -5.36 9.88 12.47
N ILE A 280 -4.98 10.92 11.73
CA ILE A 280 -5.41 12.30 12.01
C ILE A 280 -6.94 12.39 11.97
N ARG A 281 -7.58 11.81 10.94
CA ARG A 281 -9.02 11.76 10.83
C ARG A 281 -9.66 11.13 12.06
N ASN A 282 -9.21 9.95 12.46
CA ASN A 282 -9.78 9.24 13.61
C ASN A 282 -9.61 10.05 14.91
N ARG A 283 -8.48 10.74 15.08
CA ARG A 283 -8.25 11.62 16.22
C ARG A 283 -9.23 12.81 16.24
N CYS A 284 -9.45 13.43 15.07
CA CYS A 284 -10.42 14.50 14.94
C CYS A 284 -11.85 14.02 15.20
N TYR A 285 -12.23 12.83 14.73
CA TYR A 285 -13.54 12.23 14.99
C TYR A 285 -13.77 11.95 16.47
N ARG A 286 -12.80 11.38 17.19
CA ARG A 286 -12.91 11.18 18.64
C ARG A 286 -13.13 12.52 19.35
N ALA A 287 -12.26 13.51 19.08
CA ALA A 287 -12.39 14.83 19.66
C ALA A 287 -13.76 15.46 19.38
N PHE A 288 -14.28 15.29 18.16
CA PHE A 288 -15.61 15.78 17.77
C PHE A 288 -16.72 15.13 18.60
N TYR A 289 -16.75 13.81 18.71
CA TYR A 289 -17.79 13.11 19.47
C TYR A 289 -17.69 13.31 20.98
N ASP A 290 -16.48 13.40 21.53
CA ASP A 290 -16.27 13.72 22.95
C ASP A 290 -16.79 15.12 23.27
N LEU A 291 -16.46 16.11 22.45
CA LEU A 291 -16.96 17.48 22.60
C LEU A 291 -18.48 17.58 22.39
N LEU A 292 -19.02 16.82 21.44
CA LEU A 292 -20.47 16.76 21.20
C LEU A 292 -21.23 16.26 22.46
N LYS A 293 -20.67 15.23 23.14
CA LYS A 293 -21.23 14.72 24.40
C LYS A 293 -21.09 15.73 25.56
N GLU A 294 -19.94 16.39 25.66
CA GLU A 294 -19.65 17.35 26.74
C GLU A 294 -20.47 18.65 26.58
N LEU A 295 -20.55 19.18 25.38
CA LEU A 295 -21.16 20.50 25.11
C LEU A 295 -22.66 20.41 24.80
N GLY A 296 -23.18 19.25 24.41
CA GLY A 296 -24.57 19.09 23.95
C GLY A 296 -24.91 19.88 22.67
N ARG A 297 -23.90 20.41 21.96
CA ARG A 297 -23.97 21.12 20.69
C ARG A 297 -22.80 20.72 19.77
N GLU A 298 -22.93 21.01 18.50
CA GLU A 298 -21.84 20.84 17.56
C GLU A 298 -20.60 21.67 17.95
N PRO A 299 -19.42 21.06 18.07
CA PRO A 299 -18.18 21.77 18.40
C PRO A 299 -17.68 22.58 17.18
N SER A 300 -17.04 23.72 17.43
CA SER A 300 -16.37 24.52 16.40
C SER A 300 -15.05 23.89 15.97
N LEU A 301 -14.53 24.26 14.79
CA LEU A 301 -13.22 23.79 14.31
C LEU A 301 -12.08 24.09 15.30
N LYS A 302 -12.16 25.23 16.00
CA LYS A 302 -11.19 25.62 17.03
C LYS A 302 -11.20 24.68 18.22
N GLU A 303 -12.40 24.35 18.72
CA GLU A 303 -12.57 23.42 19.84
C GLU A 303 -12.06 22.02 19.48
N ILE A 304 -12.32 21.55 18.24
CA ILE A 304 -11.78 20.29 17.73
C ILE A 304 -10.26 20.36 17.63
N SER A 305 -9.69 21.47 17.13
CA SER A 305 -8.25 21.69 17.02
C SER A 305 -7.57 21.66 18.38
N GLU A 306 -8.11 22.36 19.36
CA GLU A 306 -7.59 22.39 20.74
C GLU A 306 -7.64 21.00 21.41
N ARG A 307 -8.75 20.26 21.24
CA ARG A 307 -8.93 18.93 21.85
C ARG A 307 -8.08 17.85 21.15
N SER A 308 -8.01 17.87 19.81
CA SER A 308 -7.27 16.87 19.03
C SER A 308 -5.77 17.14 18.91
N GLY A 309 -5.32 18.39 19.18
CA GLY A 309 -3.93 18.83 18.94
C GLY A 309 -3.57 18.90 17.45
N VAL A 310 -4.56 19.00 16.54
CA VAL A 310 -4.37 19.05 15.09
C VAL A 310 -4.69 20.45 14.59
N ALA A 311 -3.84 21.04 13.74
CA ALA A 311 -4.07 22.37 13.15
C ALA A 311 -5.36 22.39 12.30
N GLU A 312 -6.09 23.50 12.33
CA GLU A 312 -7.39 23.69 11.63
C GLU A 312 -7.29 23.38 10.13
N ASP A 313 -6.22 23.79 9.46
CA ASP A 313 -6.00 23.49 8.02
C ASP A 313 -5.95 21.99 7.74
N LYS A 314 -5.34 21.20 8.64
CA LYS A 314 -5.28 19.74 8.50
C LYS A 314 -6.63 19.08 8.78
N ILE A 315 -7.44 19.65 9.70
CA ILE A 315 -8.79 19.17 9.96
C ILE A 315 -9.65 19.38 8.71
N LEU A 316 -9.60 20.55 8.08
CA LEU A 316 -10.30 20.86 6.84
C LEU A 316 -9.87 19.92 5.70
N LEU A 317 -8.57 19.71 5.54
CA LEU A 317 -8.04 18.79 4.53
C LEU A 317 -8.59 17.37 4.71
N VAL A 318 -8.57 16.86 5.94
CA VAL A 318 -9.02 15.50 6.25
C VAL A 318 -10.51 15.34 6.08
N THR A 319 -11.29 16.38 6.39
CA THR A 319 -12.75 16.38 6.19
C THR A 319 -13.10 16.34 4.69
N ASN A 320 -12.39 17.11 3.86
CA ASN A 320 -12.60 17.09 2.41
C ASN A 320 -12.16 15.77 1.74
N LEU A 321 -11.15 15.07 2.30
CA LEU A 321 -10.73 13.75 1.82
C LEU A 321 -11.73 12.63 2.19
N ALA A 322 -12.68 12.91 3.05
CA ALA A 322 -13.67 11.95 3.50
C ALA A 322 -14.83 11.76 2.50
N ASP A 323 -14.98 12.65 1.50
CA ASP A 323 -16.04 12.58 0.51
C ASP A 323 -16.00 11.23 -0.26
N GLU A 324 -17.17 10.61 -0.40
CA GLU A 324 -17.33 9.38 -1.15
C GLU A 324 -17.31 9.67 -2.66
N LEU A 325 -16.76 8.75 -3.44
CA LEU A 325 -16.76 8.85 -4.88
C LEU A 325 -18.13 8.46 -5.43
N ILE A 326 -18.64 9.28 -6.32
CA ILE A 326 -19.90 9.00 -7.01
C ILE A 326 -19.57 8.31 -8.35
N SER A 327 -20.31 7.24 -8.68
CA SER A 327 -20.14 6.54 -9.95
C SER A 327 -20.60 7.41 -11.11
N LEU A 328 -19.84 7.41 -12.20
CA LEU A 328 -20.25 8.07 -13.45
C LEU A 328 -21.49 7.40 -14.11
N GLU A 329 -21.74 6.13 -13.75
CA GLU A 329 -22.90 5.37 -14.21
C GLU A 329 -24.17 5.65 -13.39
N THR A 330 -24.09 6.50 -12.36
CA THR A 330 -25.25 6.86 -11.53
C THR A 330 -26.30 7.53 -12.42
N PRO A 331 -27.56 7.00 -12.44
CA PRO A 331 -28.64 7.62 -13.22
C PRO A 331 -29.00 8.99 -12.66
N VAL A 332 -29.18 9.95 -13.55
CA VAL A 332 -29.56 11.33 -13.22
C VAL A 332 -30.91 11.64 -13.89
N GLY A 333 -31.97 11.87 -13.08
CA GLY A 333 -33.31 12.10 -13.59
C GLY A 333 -34.05 10.84 -14.01
N ASP A 334 -35.22 11.03 -14.64
CA ASP A 334 -36.15 9.94 -15.01
C ASP A 334 -35.92 9.39 -16.44
N GLU A 335 -35.08 10.04 -17.25
CA GLU A 335 -34.86 9.69 -18.68
C GLU A 335 -33.74 8.65 -18.88
N GLY A 336 -33.12 8.18 -17.83
CA GLY A 336 -32.07 7.14 -17.89
C GLY A 336 -30.69 7.67 -18.25
N ASP A 337 -30.51 8.98 -18.28
CA ASP A 337 -29.20 9.63 -18.47
C ASP A 337 -28.26 9.32 -17.31
N ARG A 338 -26.96 9.24 -17.57
CA ARG A 338 -25.93 8.96 -16.58
C ARG A 338 -25.18 10.23 -16.23
N LEU A 339 -24.67 10.30 -14.99
CA LEU A 339 -23.86 11.44 -14.53
C LEU A 339 -22.68 11.72 -15.49
N GLY A 340 -22.09 10.68 -16.06
CA GLY A 340 -20.99 10.79 -17.02
C GLY A 340 -21.35 11.57 -18.28
N ASP A 341 -22.63 11.53 -18.72
CA ASP A 341 -23.09 12.20 -19.96
C ASP A 341 -23.14 13.72 -19.80
N PHE A 342 -23.25 14.20 -18.55
CA PHE A 342 -23.27 15.64 -18.23
C PHE A 342 -21.88 16.24 -18.05
N ILE A 343 -20.82 15.43 -18.00
CA ILE A 343 -19.45 15.93 -17.81
C ILE A 343 -18.88 16.40 -19.14
N ARG A 344 -18.65 17.71 -19.23
CA ARG A 344 -18.07 18.34 -20.42
C ARG A 344 -16.60 17.92 -20.60
N ASN A 345 -16.24 17.60 -21.83
CA ASN A 345 -14.85 17.41 -22.23
C ASN A 345 -14.25 18.73 -22.72
N ASP A 346 -13.58 19.47 -21.84
CA ASP A 346 -12.94 20.75 -22.17
C ASP A 346 -11.73 20.62 -23.11
N LYS A 347 -11.23 19.41 -23.32
CA LYS A 347 -10.11 19.14 -24.24
C LYS A 347 -10.57 18.67 -25.64
N ALA A 348 -11.85 18.49 -25.85
CA ALA A 348 -12.34 18.09 -27.13
C ALA A 348 -12.21 19.27 -28.13
N ILE A 349 -11.45 19.04 -29.19
CA ILE A 349 -11.31 20.01 -30.28
C ILE A 349 -12.69 20.15 -30.96
N SER A 350 -13.20 21.37 -31.06
CA SER A 350 -14.47 21.60 -31.76
C SER A 350 -14.32 21.28 -33.24
N PRO A 351 -15.38 20.81 -33.94
CA PRO A 351 -15.32 20.59 -35.40
C PRO A 351 -14.89 21.84 -36.15
N TYR A 352 -15.27 23.01 -35.65
CA TYR A 352 -14.87 24.29 -36.21
C TYR A 352 -13.37 24.54 -36.09
N GLU A 353 -12.81 24.33 -34.91
CA GLU A 353 -11.37 24.44 -34.65
C GLU A 353 -10.57 23.45 -35.51
N ALA A 354 -11.04 22.21 -35.64
CA ALA A 354 -10.38 21.21 -36.47
C ALA A 354 -10.34 21.62 -37.94
N ILE A 355 -11.44 22.26 -38.48
CA ILE A 355 -11.47 22.79 -39.84
C ILE A 355 -10.52 23.97 -39.97
N LEU A 356 -10.51 24.90 -39.00
CA LEU A 356 -9.59 26.03 -39.02
C LEU A 356 -8.13 25.60 -39.02
N GLU A 357 -7.77 24.62 -38.19
CA GLU A 357 -6.42 24.06 -38.13
C GLU A 357 -6.02 23.40 -39.47
N SER A 358 -6.93 22.63 -40.06
CA SER A 358 -6.71 22.05 -41.40
C SER A 358 -6.49 23.10 -42.46
N GLN A 359 -7.36 24.13 -42.52
CA GLN A 359 -7.24 25.24 -43.48
C GLN A 359 -5.97 26.06 -43.28
N LEU A 360 -5.58 26.31 -42.02
CA LEU A 360 -4.32 26.97 -41.68
C LEU A 360 -3.12 26.17 -42.18
N GLY A 361 -3.16 24.83 -42.01
CA GLY A 361 -2.15 23.92 -42.52
C GLY A 361 -2.00 24.00 -44.04
N GLU A 362 -3.13 23.92 -44.79
CA GLU A 362 -3.13 24.04 -46.23
C GLU A 362 -2.63 25.41 -46.74
N LYS A 363 -3.12 26.50 -46.14
CA LYS A 363 -2.66 27.86 -46.46
C LYS A 363 -1.17 28.06 -46.20
N THR A 364 -0.72 27.56 -45.05
CA THR A 364 0.71 27.64 -44.70
C THR A 364 1.57 26.84 -45.67
N GLY A 365 1.11 25.62 -46.05
CA GLY A 365 1.74 24.84 -47.10
C GLY A 365 1.83 25.61 -48.45
N THR A 366 0.75 26.22 -48.86
CA THR A 366 0.69 27.03 -50.11
C THR A 366 1.62 28.25 -50.05
N ILE A 367 1.72 28.92 -48.90
CA ILE A 367 2.63 30.06 -48.74
C ILE A 367 4.09 29.60 -48.77
N LEU A 368 4.40 28.46 -48.19
CA LEU A 368 5.76 27.90 -48.20
C LEU A 368 6.23 27.54 -49.59
N THR A 369 5.35 27.09 -50.50
CA THR A 369 5.74 26.81 -51.90
C THR A 369 6.15 28.06 -52.70
N THR A 370 5.86 29.27 -52.18
CA THR A 370 6.34 30.53 -52.79
C THR A 370 7.83 30.83 -52.47
N LEU A 371 8.46 30.06 -51.61
CA LEU A 371 9.89 30.13 -51.33
C LEU A 371 10.68 29.28 -52.34
N THR A 372 12.00 29.42 -52.34
CA THR A 372 12.81 28.49 -53.12
C THR A 372 12.75 27.09 -52.53
N ALA A 373 12.83 26.03 -53.32
CA ALA A 373 12.72 24.64 -52.86
C ALA A 373 13.67 24.30 -51.69
N ARG A 374 14.81 24.98 -51.63
CA ARG A 374 15.77 24.82 -50.53
C ARG A 374 15.30 25.54 -49.25
N GLU A 375 14.78 26.76 -49.38
CA GLU A 375 14.24 27.53 -48.23
C GLU A 375 12.99 26.85 -47.67
N GLU A 376 12.09 26.37 -48.55
CA GLU A 376 10.87 25.64 -48.19
C GLU A 376 11.20 24.39 -47.34
N LYS A 377 12.12 23.54 -47.84
CA LYS A 377 12.50 22.31 -47.12
C LYS A 377 13.13 22.59 -45.75
N ILE A 378 13.98 23.63 -45.66
CA ILE A 378 14.57 24.04 -44.38
C ILE A 378 13.50 24.53 -43.42
N MET A 379 12.50 25.30 -43.87
CA MET A 379 11.40 25.78 -43.05
C MET A 379 10.50 24.64 -42.58
N LYS A 380 10.17 23.68 -43.47
CA LYS A 380 9.38 22.51 -43.10
C LYS A 380 10.06 21.67 -42.01
N MET A 381 11.35 21.36 -42.20
CA MET A 381 12.12 20.63 -41.15
C MET A 381 12.26 21.41 -39.85
N ARG A 382 12.43 22.73 -39.91
CA ARG A 382 12.63 23.59 -38.74
C ARG A 382 11.39 23.65 -37.84
N PHE A 383 10.21 23.73 -38.45
CA PHE A 383 8.93 23.91 -37.76
C PHE A 383 8.03 22.67 -37.78
N GLY A 384 8.56 21.52 -38.20
CA GLY A 384 7.77 20.27 -38.27
C GLY A 384 6.56 20.30 -39.19
N ILE A 385 6.56 21.19 -40.19
CA ILE A 385 5.38 21.34 -41.11
C ILE A 385 5.39 20.21 -42.13
N GLY A 386 4.51 19.22 -41.92
CA GLY A 386 4.45 18.01 -42.73
C GLY A 386 5.52 16.94 -42.39
N GLU A 387 6.22 17.10 -41.29
CA GLU A 387 7.13 16.14 -40.71
C GLU A 387 6.71 15.87 -39.25
N GLU A 388 7.01 14.68 -38.70
CA GLU A 388 6.54 14.29 -37.36
C GLU A 388 7.27 15.04 -36.24
N VAL A 389 8.48 15.61 -36.49
CA VAL A 389 9.36 16.20 -35.48
C VAL A 389 9.99 17.50 -36.00
N GLU A 390 10.14 18.46 -35.08
CA GLU A 390 10.93 19.68 -35.34
C GLU A 390 12.43 19.38 -35.28
N HIS A 391 13.21 19.88 -36.23
CA HIS A 391 14.65 19.70 -36.30
C HIS A 391 15.42 20.92 -35.80
N THR A 392 16.54 20.70 -35.16
CA THR A 392 17.47 21.76 -34.75
C THR A 392 18.27 22.29 -35.94
N LEU A 393 18.74 23.54 -35.85
CA LEU A 393 19.55 24.17 -36.92
C LEU A 393 20.83 23.36 -37.22
N GLU A 394 21.34 22.61 -36.28
CA GLU A 394 22.53 21.77 -36.46
C GLU A 394 22.21 20.49 -37.24
N GLU A 395 21.10 19.82 -36.94
CA GLU A 395 20.62 18.63 -37.66
C GLU A 395 20.29 18.98 -39.13
N ILE A 396 19.58 20.10 -39.33
CA ILE A 396 19.33 20.60 -40.67
C ILE A 396 20.63 20.92 -41.39
N GLY A 397 21.60 21.51 -40.65
CA GLY A 397 22.95 21.78 -41.19
C GLY A 397 23.65 20.54 -41.69
N ARG A 398 23.59 19.45 -40.91
CA ARG A 398 24.17 18.13 -41.26
C ARG A 398 23.48 17.56 -42.50
N THR A 399 22.14 17.65 -42.58
CA THR A 399 21.35 17.16 -43.72
C THR A 399 21.70 17.89 -45.02
N PHE A 400 21.84 19.21 -44.97
CA PHE A 400 22.17 20.07 -46.13
C PHE A 400 23.67 20.27 -46.37
N LYS A 401 24.54 19.67 -45.53
CA LYS A 401 26.02 19.77 -45.58
C LYS A 401 26.49 21.23 -45.53
N VAL A 402 25.91 22.05 -44.64
CA VAL A 402 26.26 23.45 -44.44
C VAL A 402 26.36 23.77 -42.93
N SER A 403 27.05 24.86 -42.57
CA SER A 403 27.17 25.27 -41.20
C SER A 403 25.83 25.68 -40.56
N ARG A 404 25.67 25.48 -39.25
CA ARG A 404 24.54 25.95 -38.44
C ARG A 404 24.20 27.41 -38.71
N GLU A 405 25.25 28.29 -38.79
CA GLU A 405 25.05 29.73 -39.04
C GLU A 405 24.51 29.99 -40.41
N ARG A 406 24.88 29.19 -41.42
CA ARG A 406 24.33 29.31 -42.76
C ARG A 406 22.86 28.94 -42.83
N ILE A 407 22.42 27.91 -42.11
CA ILE A 407 20.98 27.58 -41.97
C ILE A 407 20.22 28.73 -41.30
N ARG A 408 20.77 29.32 -40.21
CA ARG A 408 20.17 30.49 -39.54
C ARG A 408 20.00 31.69 -40.45
N GLN A 409 20.99 31.94 -41.36
CA GLN A 409 20.89 33.02 -42.35
C GLN A 409 19.79 32.74 -43.37
N ILE A 410 19.66 31.47 -43.84
CA ILE A 410 18.62 31.08 -44.80
C ILE A 410 17.22 31.18 -44.12
N GLU A 411 17.07 30.71 -42.91
CA GLU A 411 15.83 30.83 -42.10
C GLU A 411 15.41 32.30 -41.96
N LYS A 412 16.33 33.17 -41.53
CA LYS A 412 16.08 34.63 -41.40
C LYS A 412 15.65 35.27 -42.73
N LYS A 413 16.27 34.87 -43.85
CA LYS A 413 15.93 35.33 -45.16
C LYS A 413 14.56 34.84 -45.62
N ALA A 414 14.23 33.56 -45.38
CA ALA A 414 12.95 32.99 -45.67
C ALA A 414 11.82 33.67 -44.89
N LEU A 415 12.01 33.85 -43.56
CA LEU A 415 11.07 34.56 -42.71
C LEU A 415 10.84 36.02 -43.15
N LYS A 416 11.92 36.70 -43.57
CA LYS A 416 11.77 38.05 -44.15
C LYS A 416 10.94 38.10 -45.42
N ARG A 417 11.08 37.09 -46.29
CA ARG A 417 10.25 36.95 -47.51
C ARG A 417 8.81 36.62 -47.15
N LEU A 418 8.54 35.79 -46.16
CA LEU A 418 7.20 35.45 -45.68
C LEU A 418 6.46 36.62 -45.05
N LYS A 419 7.18 37.57 -44.42
CA LYS A 419 6.62 38.81 -43.86
C LYS A 419 6.11 39.82 -44.88
N HIS A 420 6.20 39.53 -46.20
CA HIS A 420 5.67 40.44 -47.20
C HIS A 420 4.15 40.61 -47.04
N PRO A 421 3.59 41.86 -47.17
CA PRO A 421 2.18 42.15 -46.89
C PRO A 421 1.20 41.23 -47.56
N THR A 422 1.42 40.91 -48.86
CA THR A 422 0.54 39.99 -49.61
C THR A 422 0.46 38.56 -49.06
N ARG A 423 1.52 38.09 -48.40
CA ARG A 423 1.55 36.76 -47.75
C ARG A 423 1.01 36.82 -46.34
N LYS A 424 1.28 37.95 -45.64
CA LYS A 424 0.72 38.17 -44.33
C LYS A 424 -0.78 38.25 -44.33
N ALA A 425 -1.38 38.98 -45.31
CA ALA A 425 -2.80 39.12 -45.45
C ALA A 425 -3.52 37.75 -45.65
N ALA A 426 -2.88 36.78 -46.29
CA ALA A 426 -3.47 35.46 -46.47
C ALA A 426 -3.55 34.60 -45.20
N LEU A 427 -2.87 35.00 -44.11
CA LEU A 427 -2.88 34.37 -42.78
C LEU A 427 -3.56 35.24 -41.73
N GLU A 428 -3.96 36.46 -42.05
CA GLU A 428 -4.55 37.40 -41.09
C GLU A 428 -5.90 36.89 -40.54
N ASP A 429 -6.68 36.22 -41.38
CA ASP A 429 -7.98 35.65 -41.02
C ASP A 429 -7.88 34.52 -39.93
N PHE A 430 -6.68 33.99 -39.69
CA PHE A 430 -6.42 32.93 -38.67
C PHE A 430 -5.77 33.47 -37.42
N LEU A 431 -5.56 34.79 -37.29
CA LEU A 431 -4.96 35.44 -36.13
C LEU A 431 -5.98 36.00 -35.14
N GLU A 432 -7.27 36.02 -35.50
CA GLU A 432 -8.40 36.34 -34.63
C GLU A 432 -8.91 35.07 -33.91
#